data_eeafb174fc4311369e321dfc38f83e22
#
_entry.id   eeafb174fc4311369e321dfc38f83e22
#
_cell.length_a   1.000
_cell.length_b   1.000
_cell.length_c   1.000
_cell.angle_alpha   90.00
_cell.angle_beta   90.00
_cell.angle_gamma   90.00
#
_symmetry.space_group_name_H-M   'P 1'
#
loop_
_entity.id
_entity.type
_entity.pdbx_description
1 polymer ?
#
loop_
_entity_poly.entity_id
_entity_poly.type
_entity_poly.pdbx_seq_one_letter_code
_entity_poly.pdbx_strand_id
1 'polypeptide(L)'
;MSATLYATIEEVLMLHSMLLTRYGGEPGLRDLGMLDAALHRPRSGYYASLSEQAAALLQSLANNHAFVDGNKRVAFAVTGIFLRMNGFALRAATDDAEAFLIDKVIKARASAQQIADWIEAHLRPVR
;
A
#
# COMPACT_ATOMS: atom_id res chain seq x y z
N MET A 1 -3.92 8.44 -23.58
CA MET A 1 -3.36 8.30 -22.24
C MET A 1 -4.36 7.76 -21.28
N SER A 2 -4.00 6.74 -20.55
CA SER A 2 -4.87 6.18 -19.53
C SER A 2 -4.77 6.99 -18.25
N ALA A 3 -5.90 7.21 -17.60
CA ALA A 3 -5.90 7.78 -16.26
C ALA A 3 -5.38 6.74 -15.25
N THR A 4 -4.75 7.20 -14.19
CA THR A 4 -4.33 6.32 -13.10
C THR A 4 -5.55 5.73 -12.40
N LEU A 5 -5.52 4.43 -12.13
CA LEU A 5 -6.57 3.73 -11.42
C LEU A 5 -6.24 3.65 -9.94
N TYR A 6 -7.25 3.80 -9.09
CA TYR A 6 -7.09 3.79 -7.63
C TYR A 6 -8.02 2.77 -6.99
N ALA A 7 -7.58 2.19 -5.87
CA ALA A 7 -8.42 1.27 -5.12
C ALA A 7 -9.54 2.02 -4.39
N THR A 8 -10.71 1.42 -4.33
CA THR A 8 -11.85 1.97 -3.58
C THR A 8 -11.86 1.45 -2.15
N ILE A 9 -12.62 2.13 -1.28
CA ILE A 9 -12.80 1.68 0.10
C ILE A 9 -13.37 0.26 0.13
N GLU A 10 -14.39 0.00 -0.69
CA GLU A 10 -15.05 -1.32 -0.74
C GLU A 10 -14.08 -2.42 -1.13
N GLU A 11 -13.22 -2.15 -2.11
CA GLU A 11 -12.19 -3.11 -2.54
C GLU A 11 -11.20 -3.41 -1.43
N VAL A 12 -10.78 -2.38 -0.68
CA VAL A 12 -9.84 -2.55 0.42
C VAL A 12 -10.48 -3.31 1.58
N LEU A 13 -11.74 -3.01 1.90
CA LEU A 13 -12.47 -3.73 2.95
C LEU A 13 -12.61 -5.22 2.59
N MET A 14 -12.92 -5.52 1.34
CA MET A 14 -13.01 -6.90 0.87
C MET A 14 -11.66 -7.60 0.96
N LEU A 15 -10.59 -6.94 0.52
CA LEU A 15 -9.24 -7.49 0.59
C LEU A 15 -8.82 -7.76 2.03
N HIS A 16 -9.09 -6.84 2.94
CA HIS A 16 -8.79 -7.03 4.36
C HIS A 16 -9.49 -8.28 4.91
N SER A 17 -10.78 -8.45 4.59
CA SER A 17 -11.56 -9.62 5.00
C SER A 17 -10.95 -10.91 4.45
N MET A 18 -10.55 -10.92 3.18
CA MET A 18 -9.90 -12.08 2.54
C MET A 18 -8.57 -12.43 3.22
N LEU A 19 -7.78 -11.41 3.55
CA LEU A 19 -6.49 -11.62 4.21
C LEU A 19 -6.66 -12.19 5.63
N LEU A 20 -7.66 -11.71 6.36
CA LEU A 20 -7.98 -12.28 7.68
C LEU A 20 -8.40 -13.75 7.59
N THR A 21 -9.21 -14.09 6.59
CA THR A 21 -9.63 -15.48 6.37
C THR A 21 -8.43 -16.36 6.08
N ARG A 22 -7.49 -15.88 5.28
CA ARG A 22 -6.32 -16.66 4.87
C ARG A 22 -5.24 -16.76 5.96
N TYR A 23 -4.97 -15.67 6.66
CA TYR A 23 -3.82 -15.57 7.57
C TYR A 23 -4.21 -15.44 9.04
N GLY A 24 -5.48 -15.26 9.33
CA GLY A 24 -5.96 -15.02 10.69
C GLY A 24 -5.83 -13.55 11.09
N GLY A 25 -6.29 -13.24 12.28
CA GLY A 25 -6.26 -11.90 12.86
C GLY A 25 -7.64 -11.44 13.30
N GLU A 26 -7.69 -10.33 14.01
CA GLU A 26 -8.93 -9.77 14.53
C GLU A 26 -9.63 -8.93 13.44
N PRO A 27 -10.93 -9.16 13.21
CA PRO A 27 -11.68 -8.34 12.26
C PRO A 27 -11.98 -6.96 12.84
N GLY A 28 -12.30 -6.05 11.97
CA GLY A 28 -12.80 -4.73 12.34
C GLY A 28 -12.06 -3.59 11.70
N LEU A 29 -12.84 -2.59 11.32
CA LEU A 29 -12.36 -1.29 10.88
C LEU A 29 -12.34 -0.37 12.09
N ARG A 30 -11.17 0.15 12.44
CA ARG A 30 -11.01 1.02 13.60
C ARG A 30 -11.30 2.48 13.26
N ASP A 31 -10.90 2.92 12.07
CA ASP A 31 -11.01 4.33 11.69
C ASP A 31 -11.21 4.46 10.17
N LEU A 32 -12.46 4.66 9.78
CA LEU A 32 -12.82 4.83 8.37
C LEU A 32 -12.20 6.10 7.78
N GLY A 33 -12.13 7.17 8.56
CA GLY A 33 -11.53 8.42 8.10
C GLY A 33 -10.06 8.27 7.75
N MET A 34 -9.32 7.49 8.53
CA MET A 34 -7.91 7.19 8.25
C MET A 34 -7.74 6.34 7.00
N LEU A 35 -8.65 5.37 6.79
CA LEU A 35 -8.63 4.57 5.57
C LEU A 35 -8.92 5.45 4.35
N ASP A 36 -9.96 6.25 4.42
CA ASP A 36 -10.34 7.15 3.34
C ASP A 36 -9.20 8.11 2.99
N ALA A 37 -8.58 8.72 3.99
CA ALA A 37 -7.45 9.62 3.79
C ALA A 37 -6.27 8.92 3.12
N ALA A 38 -5.96 7.70 3.54
CA ALA A 38 -4.87 6.92 2.95
C ALA A 38 -5.11 6.64 1.47
N LEU A 39 -6.34 6.29 1.10
CA LEU A 39 -6.70 5.96 -0.29
C LEU A 39 -6.76 7.20 -1.19
N HIS A 40 -7.06 8.38 -0.63
CA HIS A 40 -7.10 9.63 -1.39
C HIS A 40 -5.74 10.31 -1.54
N ARG A 41 -4.83 10.08 -0.62
CA ARG A 41 -3.52 10.74 -0.62
C ARG A 41 -2.77 10.59 -1.95
N PRO A 42 -2.71 9.41 -2.59
CA PRO A 42 -2.00 9.26 -3.87
C PRO A 42 -2.51 10.15 -4.99
N ARG A 43 -3.80 10.48 -4.98
CA ARG A 43 -4.42 11.29 -6.04
C ARG A 43 -4.57 12.76 -5.69
N SER A 44 -3.87 13.22 -4.67
CA SER A 44 -3.95 14.62 -4.22
C SER A 44 -3.35 15.62 -5.21
N GLY A 45 -2.58 15.15 -6.20
CA GLY A 45 -1.84 16.00 -7.12
C GLY A 45 -0.42 16.31 -6.66
N TYR A 46 -0.10 15.95 -5.44
CA TYR A 46 1.23 16.19 -4.86
C TYR A 46 2.29 15.22 -5.39
N TYR A 47 1.87 14.01 -5.74
CA TYR A 47 2.77 12.93 -6.15
C TYR A 47 2.71 12.73 -7.65
N ALA A 48 3.82 13.02 -8.35
CA ALA A 48 3.85 13.03 -9.82
C ALA A 48 3.97 11.64 -10.44
N SER A 49 4.85 10.79 -9.89
CA SER A 49 5.10 9.47 -10.46
C SER A 49 4.25 8.39 -9.79
N LEU A 50 4.09 7.26 -10.50
CA LEU A 50 3.37 6.11 -9.94
C LEU A 50 4.08 5.58 -8.68
N SER A 51 5.41 5.54 -8.68
CA SER A 51 6.18 5.10 -7.51
C SER A 51 5.97 6.02 -6.30
N GLU A 52 5.90 7.33 -6.53
CA GLU A 52 5.61 8.29 -5.46
C GLU A 52 4.20 8.12 -4.92
N GLN A 53 3.23 7.91 -5.79
CA GLN A 53 1.84 7.66 -5.38
C GLN A 53 1.73 6.36 -4.58
N ALA A 54 2.39 5.30 -5.04
CA ALA A 54 2.42 4.02 -4.33
C ALA A 54 3.10 4.15 -2.96
N ALA A 55 4.16 4.95 -2.88
CA ALA A 55 4.86 5.19 -1.63
C ALA A 55 3.97 5.90 -0.61
N ALA A 56 3.22 6.90 -1.05
CA ALA A 56 2.27 7.61 -0.18
C ALA A 56 1.19 6.67 0.35
N LEU A 57 0.67 5.81 -0.52
CA LEU A 57 -0.33 4.81 -0.17
C LEU A 57 0.21 3.81 0.86
N LEU A 58 1.38 3.24 0.60
CA LEU A 58 2.02 2.27 1.49
C LEU A 58 2.31 2.89 2.85
N GLN A 59 2.90 4.08 2.88
CA GLN A 59 3.25 4.77 4.11
C GLN A 59 2.01 5.01 4.97
N SER A 60 0.94 5.52 4.39
CA SER A 60 -0.29 5.81 5.12
C SER A 60 -0.94 4.53 5.64
N LEU A 61 -1.13 3.52 4.80
CA LEU A 61 -1.79 2.28 5.22
C LEU A 61 -0.99 1.54 6.29
N ALA A 62 0.34 1.55 6.20
CA ALA A 62 1.19 0.86 7.17
C ALA A 62 1.18 1.54 8.54
N ASN A 63 1.07 2.86 8.58
CA ASN A 63 1.25 3.64 9.81
C ASN A 63 -0.03 4.21 10.43
N ASN A 64 -1.13 4.30 9.68
CA ASN A 64 -2.35 4.94 10.17
C ASN A 64 -3.23 4.04 11.04
N HIS A 65 -3.00 2.75 11.06
CA HIS A 65 -3.76 1.80 11.87
C HIS A 65 -5.28 1.92 11.67
N ALA A 66 -5.72 1.96 10.41
CA ALA A 66 -7.14 2.06 10.07
C ALA A 66 -7.94 0.83 10.49
N PHE A 67 -7.31 -0.33 10.51
CA PHE A 67 -7.92 -1.59 10.93
C PHE A 67 -7.46 -1.98 12.33
N VAL A 68 -8.27 -2.81 12.99
CA VAL A 68 -7.92 -3.36 14.31
C VAL A 68 -6.65 -4.22 14.18
N ASP A 69 -6.55 -5.00 13.12
CA ASP A 69 -5.44 -5.91 12.89
C ASP A 69 -5.19 -6.05 11.38
N GLY A 70 -4.03 -6.56 11.00
CA GLY A 70 -3.70 -6.83 9.61
C GLY A 70 -3.25 -5.62 8.79
N ASN A 71 -2.93 -4.50 9.42
CA ASN A 71 -2.56 -3.27 8.72
C ASN A 71 -1.34 -3.44 7.81
N LYS A 72 -0.32 -4.16 8.24
CA LYS A 72 0.88 -4.39 7.43
C LYS A 72 0.56 -5.18 6.16
N ARG A 73 -0.23 -6.26 6.31
CA ARG A 73 -0.63 -7.08 5.16
C ARG A 73 -1.47 -6.30 4.17
N VAL A 74 -2.45 -5.55 4.68
CA VAL A 74 -3.31 -4.72 3.84
C VAL A 74 -2.47 -3.67 3.11
N ALA A 75 -1.56 -2.99 3.82
CA ALA A 75 -0.72 -1.95 3.22
C ALA A 75 0.06 -2.51 2.03
N PHE A 76 0.69 -3.64 2.20
CA PHE A 76 1.50 -4.25 1.15
C PHE A 76 0.65 -4.77 -0.01
N ALA A 77 -0.45 -5.47 0.31
CA ALA A 77 -1.34 -6.05 -0.69
C ALA A 77 -2.03 -4.96 -1.54
N VAL A 78 -2.55 -3.93 -0.90
CA VAL A 78 -3.22 -2.81 -1.61
C VAL A 78 -2.22 -2.08 -2.50
N THR A 79 -1.01 -1.83 -2.02
CA THR A 79 0.03 -1.17 -2.81
C THR A 79 0.41 -2.02 -4.03
N GLY A 80 0.57 -3.32 -3.86
CA GLY A 80 0.84 -4.24 -4.97
C GLY A 80 -0.27 -4.25 -6.00
N ILE A 81 -1.52 -4.29 -5.56
CA ILE A 81 -2.69 -4.25 -6.44
C ILE A 81 -2.77 -2.90 -7.17
N PHE A 82 -2.53 -1.80 -6.46
CA PHE A 82 -2.52 -0.48 -7.07
C PHE A 82 -1.51 -0.41 -8.23
N LEU A 83 -0.31 -0.88 -8.01
CA LEU A 83 0.70 -0.92 -9.06
C LEU A 83 0.27 -1.80 -10.23
N ARG A 84 -0.30 -2.97 -9.94
CA ARG A 84 -0.73 -3.91 -10.97
C ARG A 84 -1.88 -3.36 -11.82
N MET A 85 -2.83 -2.69 -11.19
CA MET A 85 -3.92 -2.02 -11.90
C MET A 85 -3.39 -1.00 -12.91
N ASN A 86 -2.22 -0.46 -12.65
CA ASN A 86 -1.60 0.57 -13.49
C ASN A 86 -0.47 0.02 -14.37
N GLY A 87 -0.40 -1.29 -14.53
CA GLY A 87 0.49 -1.92 -15.51
C GLY A 87 1.88 -2.31 -15.00
N PHE A 88 2.07 -2.35 -13.69
CA PHE A 88 3.37 -2.66 -13.10
C PHE A 88 3.24 -3.70 -11.99
N ALA A 89 4.34 -4.39 -11.71
CA ALA A 89 4.45 -5.32 -10.60
C ALA A 89 5.66 -4.96 -9.76
N LEU A 90 5.53 -5.17 -8.47
CA LEU A 90 6.64 -5.02 -7.53
C LEU A 90 7.40 -6.35 -7.49
N ARG A 91 8.65 -6.33 -7.94
CA ARG A 91 9.51 -7.52 -8.04
C ARG A 91 10.57 -7.48 -6.96
N ALA A 92 10.26 -8.07 -5.82
CA ALA A 92 11.19 -8.22 -4.71
C ALA A 92 10.94 -9.57 -4.06
N ALA A 93 11.98 -10.17 -3.51
CA ALA A 93 11.81 -11.38 -2.70
C ALA A 93 10.91 -11.06 -1.51
N THR A 94 10.06 -12.02 -1.12
CA THR A 94 9.10 -11.83 -0.03
C THR A 94 9.77 -11.35 1.25
N ASP A 95 10.89 -11.97 1.62
CA ASP A 95 11.61 -11.61 2.85
C ASP A 95 12.18 -10.19 2.78
N ASP A 96 12.69 -9.78 1.62
CA ASP A 96 13.22 -8.43 1.41
C ASP A 96 12.12 -7.38 1.49
N ALA A 97 10.96 -7.67 0.89
CA ALA A 97 9.82 -6.77 0.93
C ALA A 97 9.27 -6.63 2.35
N GLU A 98 9.16 -7.73 3.08
CA GLU A 98 8.71 -7.72 4.47
C GLU A 98 9.69 -6.96 5.37
N ALA A 99 10.99 -7.20 5.21
CA ALA A 99 12.01 -6.50 5.98
C ALA A 99 11.98 -4.99 5.69
N PHE A 100 11.81 -4.59 4.43
CA PHE A 100 11.70 -3.19 4.06
C PHE A 100 10.49 -2.54 4.74
N LEU A 101 9.34 -3.20 4.68
CA LEU A 101 8.11 -2.67 5.28
C LEU A 101 8.25 -2.50 6.80
N ILE A 102 8.73 -3.52 7.48
CA ILE A 102 8.83 -3.51 8.94
C ILE A 102 9.93 -2.57 9.41
N ASP A 103 11.14 -2.73 8.88
CA ASP A 103 12.32 -2.04 9.40
C ASP A 103 12.44 -0.61 8.91
N LYS A 104 12.10 -0.33 7.66
CA LYS A 104 12.28 1.00 7.06
C LYS A 104 11.02 1.84 7.12
N VAL A 105 9.89 1.30 6.66
CA VAL A 105 8.65 2.08 6.58
C VAL A 105 8.07 2.32 7.98
N ILE A 106 7.98 1.28 8.79
CA ILE A 106 7.31 1.35 10.10
C ILE A 106 8.28 1.79 11.19
N LYS A 107 9.35 1.02 11.43
CA LYS A 107 10.27 1.30 12.55
C LYS A 107 11.11 2.54 12.31
N ALA A 108 11.76 2.66 11.17
CA ALA A 108 12.63 3.79 10.86
C ALA A 108 11.88 5.00 10.30
N ARG A 109 10.57 4.89 10.06
CA ARG A 109 9.71 5.94 9.54
C ARG A 109 10.26 6.59 8.28
N ALA A 110 10.60 5.76 7.30
CA ALA A 110 11.10 6.23 6.00
C ALA A 110 10.16 7.28 5.40
N SER A 111 10.75 8.27 4.76
CA SER A 111 9.98 9.29 4.06
C SER A 111 9.29 8.70 2.83
N ALA A 112 8.27 9.38 2.33
CA ALA A 112 7.61 8.96 1.10
C ALA A 112 8.60 8.85 -0.06
N GLN A 113 9.59 9.76 -0.13
CA GLN A 113 10.61 9.72 -1.17
C GLN A 113 11.51 8.49 -1.05
N GLN A 114 11.92 8.14 0.17
CA GLN A 114 12.74 6.94 0.40
C GLN A 114 11.97 5.67 0.01
N ILE A 115 10.68 5.62 0.34
CA ILE A 115 9.82 4.49 -0.04
C ILE A 115 9.66 4.46 -1.56
N ALA A 116 9.44 5.61 -2.19
CA ALA A 116 9.31 5.71 -3.64
C ALA A 116 10.56 5.21 -4.37
N ASP A 117 11.73 5.54 -3.85
CA ASP A 117 13.01 5.10 -4.43
C ASP A 117 13.14 3.57 -4.37
N TRP A 118 12.74 2.96 -3.25
CA TRP A 118 12.76 1.51 -3.12
C TRP A 118 11.76 0.85 -4.09
N ILE A 119 10.55 1.40 -4.18
CA ILE A 119 9.52 0.89 -5.10
C ILE A 119 10.03 0.98 -6.54
N GLU A 120 10.57 2.13 -6.94
CA GLU A 120 11.07 2.34 -8.30
C GLU A 120 12.16 1.34 -8.66
N ALA A 121 13.05 1.05 -7.71
CA ALA A 121 14.13 0.08 -7.92
C ALA A 121 13.60 -1.35 -8.16
N HIS A 122 12.41 -1.66 -7.68
CA HIS A 122 11.80 -2.99 -7.78
C HIS A 122 10.61 -3.04 -8.74
N LEU A 123 10.32 -1.94 -9.42
CA LEU A 123 9.15 -1.84 -10.30
C LEU A 123 9.47 -2.43 -11.67
N ARG A 124 8.56 -3.27 -12.18
CA ARG A 124 8.71 -3.89 -13.51
C ARG A 124 7.37 -3.86 -14.24
N PRO A 125 7.37 -3.62 -15.57
CA PRO A 125 6.12 -3.67 -16.33
C PRO A 125 5.49 -5.06 -16.28
N VAL A 126 4.17 -5.08 -16.29
CA VAL A 126 3.38 -6.31 -16.41
C VAL A 126 2.99 -6.49 -17.87
N ARG A 127 3.10 -7.70 -18.36
CA ARG A 127 2.72 -8.04 -19.73
C ARG A 127 1.38 -8.76 -19.74
#